data_aa7fb771de7d756b945e009972a4a48d
#
_entry.id   aa7fb771de7d756b945e009972a4a48d
#
_cell.length_a   1.000
_cell.length_b   1.000
_cell.length_c   1.000
_cell.angle_alpha   90.00
_cell.angle_beta   90.00
_cell.angle_gamma   90.00
#
_symmetry.space_group_name_H-M   'P 1'
#
loop_
_entity.id
_entity.type
_entity.pdbx_description
1 polymer ?
#
loop_
_entity_poly.entity_id
_entity_poly.type
_entity_poly.pdbx_seq_one_letter_code
_entity_poly.pdbx_strand_id
1 'polypeptide(L)'
;MRSRARRVKQQNGDLGVVIVDYLQLMSSRGKSENRQVEVSEMSRSLKILARELSCPVIALSQLSRKLEERSDKRPMMSDLRESGSLEQDADVVLFLYRAEQYGEVPNDKKSEAEIIVGKNRNGPTRTAHLTWRGEFARFDNVADKSNF
;
A
#
# COMPACT_ATOMS: atom_id res chain seq x y z
N MET A 1 -15.25 6.71 -10.19
CA MET A 1 -14.79 6.88 -8.80
C MET A 1 -14.92 8.31 -8.28
N ARG A 2 -14.29 9.35 -8.88
CA ARG A 2 -14.33 10.77 -8.41
C ARG A 2 -15.75 11.29 -8.16
N SER A 3 -16.67 11.13 -9.11
CA SER A 3 -18.07 11.60 -8.97
C SER A 3 -18.79 10.94 -7.78
N ARG A 4 -18.51 9.66 -7.52
CA ARG A 4 -19.11 8.93 -6.39
C ARG A 4 -18.57 9.44 -5.06
N ALA A 5 -17.27 9.63 -4.95
CA ALA A 5 -16.64 10.16 -3.73
C ALA A 5 -17.13 11.58 -3.40
N ARG A 6 -17.24 12.46 -4.42
CA ARG A 6 -17.84 13.80 -4.26
C ARG A 6 -19.27 13.73 -3.74
N ARG A 7 -20.09 12.86 -4.33
CA ARG A 7 -21.49 12.69 -3.90
C ARG A 7 -21.58 12.24 -2.44
N VAL A 8 -20.76 11.27 -2.04
CA VAL A 8 -20.72 10.79 -0.64
C VAL A 8 -20.33 11.92 0.30
N LYS A 9 -19.31 12.72 -0.07
CA LYS A 9 -18.93 13.91 0.72
C LYS A 9 -20.06 14.94 0.83
N GLN A 10 -20.76 15.21 -0.27
CA GLN A 10 -21.89 16.15 -0.26
C GLN A 10 -23.06 15.67 0.59
N GLN A 11 -23.32 14.35 0.61
CA GLN A 11 -24.44 13.77 1.35
C GLN A 11 -24.17 13.60 2.85
N ASN A 12 -22.91 13.31 3.23
CA ASN A 12 -22.56 12.93 4.60
C ASN A 12 -21.61 13.93 5.29
N GLY A 13 -21.25 15.02 4.64
CA GLY A 13 -20.26 15.97 5.15
C GLY A 13 -18.82 15.50 4.85
N ASP A 14 -17.99 15.42 5.89
CA ASP A 14 -16.58 15.07 5.72
C ASP A 14 -16.36 13.57 5.50
N LEU A 15 -15.37 13.25 4.66
CA LEU A 15 -14.86 11.90 4.44
C LEU A 15 -13.60 11.69 5.29
N GLY A 16 -13.57 10.61 6.08
CA GLY A 16 -12.38 10.25 6.85
C GLY A 16 -11.27 9.68 5.99
N VAL A 17 -11.60 8.82 5.02
CA VAL A 17 -10.64 8.15 4.13
C VAL A 17 -11.33 7.62 2.88
N VAL A 18 -10.59 7.57 1.77
CA VAL A 18 -10.97 6.81 0.57
C VAL A 18 -9.99 5.67 0.39
N ILE A 19 -10.49 4.43 0.29
CA ILE A 19 -9.67 3.24 0.06
C ILE A 19 -9.95 2.70 -1.34
N VAL A 20 -8.87 2.40 -2.07
CA VAL A 20 -8.91 1.82 -3.42
C VAL A 20 -8.23 0.46 -3.40
N ASP A 21 -9.00 -0.60 -3.53
CA ASP A 21 -8.51 -1.99 -3.56
C ASP A 21 -8.84 -2.59 -4.94
N TYR A 22 -7.87 -2.79 -5.80
CA TYR A 22 -6.51 -2.31 -5.87
C TYR A 22 -6.29 -1.62 -7.23
N LEU A 23 -5.22 -0.86 -7.41
CA LEU A 23 -5.01 0.00 -8.58
C LEU A 23 -5.06 -0.74 -9.91
N GLN A 24 -4.55 -1.97 -9.96
CA GLN A 24 -4.47 -2.75 -11.19
C GLN A 24 -5.83 -3.22 -11.72
N LEU A 25 -6.89 -3.18 -10.90
CA LEU A 25 -8.28 -3.42 -11.35
C LEU A 25 -8.92 -2.17 -11.97
N MET A 26 -8.33 -1.01 -11.78
CA MET A 26 -8.80 0.21 -12.40
C MET A 26 -8.31 0.26 -13.84
N SER A 27 -9.20 0.58 -14.76
CA SER A 27 -8.86 0.91 -16.15
C SER A 27 -9.00 2.40 -16.38
N SER A 28 -8.10 2.96 -17.15
CA SER A 28 -8.27 4.32 -17.66
C SER A 28 -9.37 4.35 -18.73
N ARG A 29 -9.99 5.51 -18.95
CA ARG A 29 -11.07 5.67 -19.95
C ARG A 29 -10.61 5.56 -21.40
N GLY A 30 -9.31 5.41 -21.65
CA GLY A 30 -8.71 5.19 -22.97
C GLY A 30 -7.96 3.87 -23.01
N LYS A 31 -7.90 3.21 -24.17
CA LYS A 31 -6.97 2.10 -24.39
C LYS A 31 -5.56 2.69 -24.44
N SER A 32 -4.85 2.67 -23.32
CA SER A 32 -3.41 2.91 -23.34
C SER A 32 -2.72 1.59 -23.67
N GLU A 33 -1.85 1.59 -24.66
CA GLU A 33 -1.01 0.43 -25.01
C GLU A 33 0.06 0.16 -23.95
N ASN A 34 0.25 1.10 -23.01
CA ASN A 34 1.28 1.02 -21.97
C ASN A 34 0.66 1.11 -20.56
N ARG A 35 0.71 -0.01 -19.84
CA ARG A 35 0.22 -0.12 -18.46
C ARG A 35 0.87 0.87 -17.49
N GLN A 36 2.14 1.21 -17.72
CA GLN A 36 2.85 2.18 -16.88
C GLN A 36 2.22 3.58 -17.00
N VAL A 37 1.82 3.98 -18.20
CA VAL A 37 1.15 5.27 -18.42
C VAL A 37 -0.20 5.30 -17.70
N GLU A 38 -0.98 4.21 -17.80
CA GLU A 38 -2.26 4.12 -17.08
C GLU A 38 -2.10 4.27 -15.57
N VAL A 39 -1.14 3.56 -14.98
CA VAL A 39 -0.88 3.63 -13.53
C VAL A 39 -0.42 5.04 -13.14
N SER A 40 0.37 5.68 -13.99
CA SER A 40 0.83 7.06 -13.77
C SER A 40 -0.33 8.07 -13.76
N GLU A 41 -1.24 7.96 -14.71
CA GLU A 41 -2.43 8.80 -14.76
C GLU A 41 -3.36 8.56 -13.55
N MET A 42 -3.52 7.30 -13.16
CA MET A 42 -4.31 6.94 -11.98
C MET A 42 -3.71 7.52 -10.71
N SER A 43 -2.40 7.36 -10.51
CA SER A 43 -1.67 7.90 -9.36
C SER A 43 -1.90 9.40 -9.21
N ARG A 44 -1.64 10.15 -10.29
CA ARG A 44 -1.86 11.60 -10.31
C ARG A 44 -3.32 11.97 -10.04
N SER A 45 -4.26 11.20 -10.61
CA SER A 45 -5.69 11.42 -10.41
C SER A 45 -6.12 11.20 -8.96
N LEU A 46 -5.53 10.21 -8.27
CA LEU A 46 -5.78 9.94 -6.84
C LEU A 46 -5.20 11.04 -5.96
N LYS A 47 -4.01 11.55 -6.29
CA LYS A 47 -3.41 12.68 -5.57
C LYS A 47 -4.27 13.94 -5.68
N ILE A 48 -4.80 14.23 -6.87
CA ILE A 48 -5.73 15.35 -7.08
C ILE A 48 -7.01 15.12 -6.27
N LEU A 49 -7.55 13.90 -6.28
CA LEU A 49 -8.77 13.55 -5.54
C LEU A 49 -8.60 13.74 -4.03
N ALA A 50 -7.48 13.32 -3.46
CA ALA A 50 -7.17 13.50 -2.04
C ALA A 50 -7.19 14.98 -1.64
N ARG A 51 -6.59 15.86 -2.46
CA ARG A 51 -6.60 17.32 -2.24
C ARG A 51 -7.99 17.90 -2.36
N GLU A 52 -8.74 17.51 -3.39
CA GLU A 52 -10.08 17.99 -3.66
C GLU A 52 -11.07 17.63 -2.55
N LEU A 53 -10.96 16.42 -2.03
CA LEU A 53 -11.82 15.93 -0.95
C LEU A 53 -11.31 16.33 0.45
N SER A 54 -10.09 16.89 0.56
CA SER A 54 -9.41 17.15 1.83
C SER A 54 -9.40 15.93 2.75
N CYS A 55 -9.20 14.73 2.18
CA CYS A 55 -9.14 13.49 2.94
C CYS A 55 -8.03 12.56 2.41
N PRO A 56 -7.45 11.70 3.26
CA PRO A 56 -6.49 10.69 2.83
C PRO A 56 -7.08 9.74 1.78
N VAL A 57 -6.27 9.39 0.79
CA VAL A 57 -6.57 8.31 -0.16
C VAL A 57 -5.53 7.21 0.02
N ILE A 58 -5.98 6.03 0.41
CA ILE A 58 -5.16 4.83 0.51
C ILE A 58 -5.40 3.99 -0.75
N ALA A 59 -4.34 3.76 -1.51
CA ALA A 59 -4.41 2.93 -2.70
C ALA A 59 -3.54 1.68 -2.51
N LEU A 60 -4.14 0.52 -2.66
CA LEU A 60 -3.42 -0.74 -2.66
C LEU A 60 -2.83 -0.97 -4.05
N SER A 61 -1.61 -1.45 -4.09
CA SER A 61 -0.91 -1.77 -5.33
C SER A 61 -0.13 -3.07 -5.18
N GLN A 62 -0.21 -3.90 -6.21
CA GLN A 62 0.60 -5.10 -6.29
C GLN A 62 2.04 -4.72 -6.63
N LEU A 63 3.00 -5.40 -6.03
CA LEU A 63 4.42 -5.27 -6.34
C LEU A 63 4.80 -6.08 -7.59
N SER A 64 5.91 -5.72 -8.21
CA SER A 64 6.49 -6.48 -9.30
C SER A 64 6.88 -7.89 -8.86
N ARG A 65 6.58 -8.89 -9.68
CA ARG A 65 6.97 -10.30 -9.42
C ARG A 65 8.49 -10.51 -9.40
N LYS A 66 9.27 -9.58 -9.93
CA LYS A 66 10.75 -9.61 -9.84
C LYS A 66 11.27 -9.65 -8.41
N LEU A 67 10.47 -9.22 -7.44
CA LEU A 67 10.75 -9.39 -6.02
C LEU A 67 11.00 -10.88 -5.66
N GLU A 68 10.23 -11.81 -6.26
CA GLU A 68 10.28 -13.24 -5.96
C GLU A 68 11.56 -13.91 -6.49
N GLU A 69 12.25 -13.28 -7.45
CA GLU A 69 13.48 -13.77 -8.07
C GLU A 69 14.74 -13.41 -7.24
N ARG A 70 14.61 -12.47 -6.30
CA ARG A 70 15.73 -12.05 -5.45
C ARG A 70 15.96 -13.01 -4.29
N SER A 71 17.20 -13.07 -3.81
CA SER A 71 17.56 -13.76 -2.56
C SER A 71 16.91 -13.11 -1.33
N ASP A 72 16.98 -11.79 -1.24
CA ASP A 72 16.23 -11.00 -0.26
C ASP A 72 14.91 -10.55 -0.87
N LYS A 73 13.84 -11.10 -0.34
CA LYS A 73 12.46 -10.83 -0.79
C LYS A 73 11.78 -9.74 0.02
N ARG A 74 12.53 -8.94 0.78
CA ARG A 74 11.96 -7.75 1.42
C ARG A 74 11.62 -6.70 0.38
N PRO A 75 10.39 -6.16 0.40
CA PRO A 75 9.97 -5.13 -0.54
C PRO A 75 10.79 -3.84 -0.42
N MET A 76 11.05 -3.22 -1.55
CA MET A 76 11.76 -1.93 -1.62
C MET A 76 11.12 -1.03 -2.69
N MET A 77 11.47 0.26 -2.69
CA MET A 77 10.88 1.25 -3.60
C MET A 77 11.03 0.89 -5.08
N SER A 78 12.12 0.22 -5.46
CA SER A 78 12.31 -0.25 -6.84
C SER A 78 11.28 -1.29 -7.29
N ASP A 79 10.60 -1.97 -6.38
CA ASP A 79 9.57 -2.96 -6.71
C ASP A 79 8.26 -2.30 -7.18
N LEU A 80 8.14 -0.97 -7.00
CA LEU A 80 7.09 -0.13 -7.57
C LEU A 80 7.43 0.37 -8.99
N ARG A 81 8.56 -0.02 -9.58
CA ARG A 81 9.08 0.55 -10.85
C ARG A 81 8.17 0.40 -12.06
N GLU A 82 7.28 -0.58 -12.09
CA GLU A 82 6.24 -0.65 -13.14
C GLU A 82 5.20 0.47 -12.97
N SER A 83 5.32 1.23 -11.87
CA SER A 83 4.45 2.31 -11.44
C SER A 83 5.28 3.51 -10.95
N GLY A 84 6.34 3.88 -11.67
CA GLY A 84 7.33 4.91 -11.23
C GLY A 84 6.73 6.23 -10.75
N SER A 85 5.54 6.59 -11.22
CA SER A 85 4.80 7.75 -10.73
C SER A 85 4.19 7.53 -9.33
N LEU A 86 3.86 6.29 -8.93
CA LEU A 86 3.37 6.02 -7.57
C LEU A 86 4.41 6.44 -6.54
N GLU A 87 5.68 6.14 -6.82
CA GLU A 87 6.78 6.57 -5.95
C GLU A 87 6.85 8.09 -5.82
N GLN A 88 6.62 8.83 -6.90
CA GLN A 88 6.71 10.30 -6.88
C GLN A 88 5.47 10.95 -6.26
N ASP A 89 4.28 10.46 -6.58
CA ASP A 89 3.01 11.07 -6.19
C ASP A 89 2.62 10.77 -4.74
N ALA A 90 2.94 9.58 -4.23
CA ALA A 90 2.60 9.19 -2.87
C ALA A 90 3.35 10.01 -1.83
N ASP A 91 2.68 10.43 -0.77
CA ASP A 91 3.30 11.07 0.39
C ASP A 91 3.91 10.04 1.33
N VAL A 92 3.25 8.88 1.43
CA VAL A 92 3.69 7.73 2.23
C VAL A 92 3.58 6.48 1.38
N VAL A 93 4.60 5.62 1.46
CA VAL A 93 4.60 4.27 0.88
C VAL A 93 4.84 3.28 1.99
N LEU A 94 3.91 2.33 2.12
CA LEU A 94 3.96 1.26 3.10
C LEU A 94 4.06 -0.07 2.36
N PHE A 95 5.04 -0.90 2.72
CA PHE A 95 5.13 -2.27 2.25
C PHE A 95 4.70 -3.23 3.34
N LEU A 96 3.87 -4.18 2.98
CA LEU A 96 3.53 -5.31 3.82
C LEU A 96 4.49 -6.45 3.52
N TYR A 97 5.15 -7.00 4.55
CA TYR A 97 6.05 -8.11 4.38
C TYR A 97 5.78 -9.21 5.43
N ARG A 98 5.76 -10.45 4.97
CA ARG A 98 5.67 -11.66 5.80
C ARG A 98 6.66 -12.67 5.25
N ALA A 99 7.74 -12.94 5.99
CA ALA A 99 8.79 -13.87 5.56
C ALA A 99 8.25 -15.27 5.28
N GLU A 100 7.27 -15.71 6.04
CA GLU A 100 6.58 -17.00 5.89
C GLU A 100 6.00 -17.24 4.48
N GLN A 101 5.61 -16.18 3.77
CA GLN A 101 5.05 -16.29 2.41
C GLN A 101 6.11 -16.65 1.35
N TYR A 102 7.39 -16.52 1.69
CA TYR A 102 8.51 -16.68 0.75
C TYR A 102 9.42 -17.87 1.07
N GLY A 103 9.14 -18.61 2.11
CA GLY A 103 9.93 -19.77 2.48
C GLY A 103 9.68 -20.24 3.91
N GLU A 104 10.41 -21.28 4.29
CA GLU A 104 10.36 -21.78 5.65
C GLU A 104 11.04 -20.82 6.60
N VAL A 105 10.34 -20.45 7.64
CA VAL A 105 10.84 -19.66 8.75
C VAL A 105 10.78 -20.48 10.04
N PRO A 106 11.65 -20.22 11.04
CA PRO A 106 11.55 -20.84 12.36
C PRO A 106 10.15 -20.67 12.95
N ASN A 107 9.69 -21.66 13.73
CA ASN A 107 8.33 -21.69 14.27
C ASN A 107 7.99 -20.45 15.12
N ASP A 108 8.96 -19.90 15.83
CA ASP A 108 8.83 -18.69 16.64
C ASP A 108 8.63 -17.42 15.80
N LYS A 109 8.89 -17.49 14.47
CA LYS A 109 8.76 -16.36 13.52
C LYS A 109 7.64 -16.52 12.51
N LYS A 110 6.90 -17.62 12.52
CA LYS A 110 5.83 -17.90 11.54
C LYS A 110 4.72 -16.86 11.49
N SER A 111 4.48 -16.18 12.57
CA SER A 111 3.43 -15.15 12.63
C SER A 111 3.98 -13.72 12.52
N GLU A 112 5.27 -13.55 12.30
CA GLU A 112 5.84 -12.21 12.17
C GLU A 112 5.42 -11.55 10.87
N ALA A 113 5.02 -10.29 10.99
CA ALA A 113 4.72 -9.43 9.87
C ALA A 113 5.36 -8.06 10.07
N GLU A 114 5.67 -7.39 8.99
CA GLU A 114 6.30 -6.08 9.01
C GLU A 114 5.52 -5.10 8.15
N ILE A 115 5.34 -3.88 8.65
CA ILE A 115 4.97 -2.73 7.84
C ILE A 115 6.24 -1.89 7.67
N ILE A 116 6.78 -1.90 6.47
CA ILE A 116 7.99 -1.16 6.12
C ILE A 116 7.58 0.18 5.52
N VAL A 117 7.86 1.28 6.21
CA VAL A 117 7.65 2.62 5.69
C VAL A 117 8.78 2.93 4.72
N GLY A 118 8.58 2.66 3.42
CA GLY A 118 9.59 2.89 2.38
C GLY A 118 9.74 4.35 1.98
N LYS A 119 8.67 5.13 2.15
CA LYS A 119 8.67 6.58 1.93
C LYS A 119 7.76 7.26 2.96
N ASN A 120 8.21 8.38 3.49
CA ASN A 120 7.39 9.28 4.28
C ASN A 120 7.85 10.72 4.04
N ARG A 121 7.02 11.50 3.33
CA ARG A 121 7.37 12.88 2.95
C ARG A 121 7.51 13.81 4.16
N ASN A 122 6.78 13.54 5.23
CA ASN A 122 6.68 14.42 6.39
C ASN A 122 7.27 13.82 7.67
N GLY A 123 8.07 12.74 7.55
CA GLY A 123 8.65 12.08 8.71
C GLY A 123 9.68 11.00 8.34
N PRO A 124 10.21 10.31 9.33
CA PRO A 124 11.21 9.26 9.11
C PRO A 124 10.59 8.00 8.49
N THR A 125 11.42 7.25 7.80
CA THR A 125 11.13 5.87 7.40
C THR A 125 11.50 4.93 8.55
N ARG A 126 10.66 3.92 8.79
CA ARG A 126 10.87 2.92 9.85
C ARG A 126 10.11 1.64 9.54
N THR A 127 10.41 0.58 10.25
CA THR A 127 9.65 -0.67 10.20
C THR A 127 8.86 -0.84 11.48
N ALA A 128 7.58 -1.17 11.36
CA ALA A 128 6.74 -1.59 12.46
C ALA A 128 6.55 -3.12 12.39
N HIS A 129 6.74 -3.80 13.52
CA HIS A 129 6.55 -5.23 13.63
C HIS A 129 5.14 -5.54 14.14
N LEU A 130 4.50 -6.53 13.55
CA LEU A 130 3.15 -6.98 13.86
C LEU A 130 3.14 -8.51 13.97
N THR A 131 2.08 -9.03 14.59
CA THR A 131 1.77 -10.44 14.60
C THR A 131 0.61 -10.72 13.63
N TRP A 132 0.81 -11.62 12.68
CA TRP A 132 -0.24 -12.09 11.79
C TRP A 132 -1.04 -13.23 12.41
N ARG A 133 -2.34 -13.08 12.50
CA ARG A 133 -3.27 -14.13 12.90
C ARG A 133 -4.03 -14.66 11.68
N GLY A 134 -3.49 -15.72 11.08
CA GLY A 134 -4.03 -16.29 9.83
C GLY A 134 -5.47 -16.78 9.95
N GLU A 135 -5.83 -17.35 11.10
CA GLU A 135 -7.19 -17.84 11.42
C GLU A 135 -8.25 -16.73 11.32
N PHE A 136 -7.87 -15.48 11.60
CA PHE A 136 -8.77 -14.33 11.60
C PHE A 136 -8.47 -13.33 10.50
N ALA A 137 -7.49 -13.61 9.62
CA ALA A 137 -6.97 -12.68 8.61
C ALA A 137 -6.68 -11.28 9.21
N ARG A 138 -6.02 -11.25 10.40
CA ARG A 138 -5.84 -10.03 11.20
C ARG A 138 -4.39 -9.83 11.59
N PHE A 139 -3.99 -8.56 11.63
CA PHE A 139 -2.73 -8.13 12.23
C PHE A 139 -2.99 -7.62 13.66
N ASP A 140 -2.19 -8.07 14.60
CA ASP A 140 -2.17 -7.61 15.98
C ASP A 140 -0.84 -6.92 16.29
N ASN A 141 -0.83 -6.06 17.29
CA ASN A 141 0.44 -5.53 17.82
C ASN A 141 1.27 -6.66 18.42
N VAL A 142 2.58 -6.56 18.28
CA VAL A 142 3.50 -7.45 19.01
C VAL A 142 3.27 -7.23 20.49
N ALA A 143 3.03 -8.30 21.27
CA ALA A 143 2.90 -8.20 22.71
C ALA A 143 4.21 -7.65 23.29
N ASP A 144 4.09 -6.59 24.08
CA ASP A 144 5.23 -6.01 24.79
C ASP A 144 5.77 -7.03 25.80
N LYS A 145 6.98 -7.57 25.53
CA LYS A 145 7.63 -8.53 26.44
C LYS A 145 8.15 -7.86 27.73
N SER A 146 7.84 -6.58 27.94
CA SER A 146 8.34 -5.80 29.07
C SER A 146 7.52 -5.91 30.36
N ASN A 147 6.49 -6.77 30.41
CA ASN A 147 5.61 -6.91 31.57
C ASN A 147 5.61 -8.33 32.21
N PHE A 148 6.76 -9.01 32.24
CA PHE A 148 6.94 -10.19 33.08
C PHE A 148 8.29 -10.13 33.79
#